data_d4358726edda9070b2db174c8dda0228
#
_entry.id   d4358726edda9070b2db174c8dda0228
#
_cell.length_a   1.000
_cell.length_b   1.000
_cell.length_c   1.000
_cell.angle_alpha   90.00
_cell.angle_beta   90.00
_cell.angle_gamma   90.00
#
_symmetry.space_group_name_H-M   'P 1'
#
loop_
_entity.id
_entity.type
_entity.pdbx_description
1 polymer ?
#
loop_
_entity_poly.entity_id
_entity_poly.type
_entity_poly.pdbx_seq_one_letter_code
_entity_poly.pdbx_strand_id
1 'polypeptide(L)'
;GDERTLYPDIPETIRAAEQLVDEGFEVMVYTTDDPVMARRFEGMGCVAVMPLAAPIGSGLGIQNRYNIHAIVEGASVPVLVDAGVGTASDAAVAMELGCDGVLMNSAIAGAQDPVLMASAMRKAVEAGREAFRAGRIPRKAYGSASSPIDGTFF
;
A
#
# COMPACT_ATOMS: atom_id res chain seq x y z
N GLY A 1 8.05 -11.84 -13.40
CA GLY A 1 8.68 -10.53 -13.28
C GLY A 1 10.00 -10.42 -14.04
N ASP A 2 10.49 -9.21 -14.19
CA ASP A 2 11.82 -8.98 -14.76
C ASP A 2 12.91 -9.53 -13.80
N GLU A 3 13.80 -10.38 -14.32
CA GLU A 3 14.81 -11.08 -13.49
C GLU A 3 15.80 -10.15 -12.79
N ARG A 4 16.05 -8.96 -13.36
CA ARG A 4 17.03 -8.01 -12.84
C ARG A 4 16.44 -7.06 -11.82
N THR A 5 15.22 -6.57 -12.07
CA THR A 5 14.61 -5.50 -11.27
C THR A 5 13.52 -6.01 -10.32
N LEU A 6 13.02 -7.22 -10.56
CA LEU A 6 11.86 -7.83 -9.91
C LEU A 6 10.57 -7.01 -10.06
N TYR A 7 10.54 -6.07 -11.00
CA TYR A 7 9.29 -5.43 -11.40
C TYR A 7 8.38 -6.41 -12.13
N PRO A 8 7.06 -6.27 -12.02
CA PRO A 8 6.14 -7.06 -12.82
C PRO A 8 6.36 -6.80 -14.32
N ASP A 9 6.54 -7.86 -15.10
CA ASP A 9 6.43 -7.78 -16.55
C ASP A 9 4.93 -7.74 -16.89
N ILE A 10 4.42 -6.54 -17.12
CA ILE A 10 2.98 -6.32 -17.28
C ILE A 10 2.37 -7.10 -18.44
N PRO A 11 2.96 -7.17 -19.65
CA PRO A 11 2.46 -8.02 -20.72
C PRO A 11 2.33 -9.50 -20.34
N GLU A 12 3.33 -10.05 -19.66
CA GLU A 12 3.31 -11.45 -19.21
C GLU A 12 2.31 -11.64 -18.06
N THR A 13 2.25 -10.69 -17.13
CA THR A 13 1.30 -10.72 -16.00
C THR A 13 -0.15 -10.71 -16.49
N ILE A 14 -0.47 -9.92 -17.53
CA ILE A 14 -1.79 -9.89 -18.16
C ILE A 14 -2.14 -11.28 -18.71
N ARG A 15 -1.25 -11.88 -19.54
CA ARG A 15 -1.51 -13.21 -20.11
C ARG A 15 -1.73 -14.27 -19.05
N ALA A 16 -0.89 -14.26 -18.01
CA ALA A 16 -1.01 -15.21 -16.91
C ALA A 16 -2.30 -15.02 -16.13
N ALA A 17 -2.68 -13.77 -15.84
CA ALA A 17 -3.90 -13.47 -15.10
C ALA A 17 -5.15 -13.87 -15.89
N GLU A 18 -5.22 -13.56 -17.19
CA GLU A 18 -6.31 -13.99 -18.08
C GLU A 18 -6.47 -15.52 -18.05
N GLN A 19 -5.36 -16.24 -18.28
CA GLN A 19 -5.41 -17.70 -18.29
C GLN A 19 -5.88 -18.26 -16.93
N LEU A 20 -5.33 -17.79 -15.82
CA LEU A 20 -5.66 -18.32 -14.49
C LEU A 20 -7.11 -18.01 -14.10
N VAL A 21 -7.61 -16.83 -14.43
CA VAL A 21 -9.02 -16.48 -14.21
C VAL A 21 -9.95 -17.36 -15.03
N ASP A 22 -9.62 -17.57 -16.32
CA ASP A 22 -10.40 -18.47 -17.22
C ASP A 22 -10.38 -19.92 -16.75
N GLU A 23 -9.31 -20.37 -16.11
CA GLU A 23 -9.20 -21.68 -15.47
C GLU A 23 -9.93 -21.77 -14.11
N GLY A 24 -10.50 -20.66 -13.63
CA GLY A 24 -11.32 -20.61 -12.41
C GLY A 24 -10.54 -20.36 -11.11
N PHE A 25 -9.30 -19.87 -11.20
CA PHE A 25 -8.54 -19.48 -10.01
C PHE A 25 -8.97 -18.10 -9.48
N GLU A 26 -8.99 -17.94 -8.17
CA GLU A 26 -9.08 -16.63 -7.50
C GLU A 26 -7.70 -15.95 -7.53
N VAL A 27 -7.49 -15.05 -8.48
CA VAL A 27 -6.19 -14.44 -8.73
C VAL A 27 -6.03 -13.16 -7.93
N MET A 28 -5.04 -13.11 -7.05
CA MET A 28 -4.50 -11.88 -6.46
C MET A 28 -3.26 -11.48 -7.24
N VAL A 29 -3.29 -10.34 -7.92
CA VAL A 29 -2.24 -9.98 -8.88
C VAL A 29 -1.25 -8.98 -8.30
N TYR A 30 0.06 -9.35 -8.31
CA TYR A 30 1.16 -8.41 -8.08
C TYR A 30 1.36 -7.55 -9.32
N THR A 31 1.35 -6.22 -9.15
CA THR A 31 1.41 -5.26 -10.25
C THR A 31 2.22 -4.02 -9.89
N THR A 32 2.43 -3.15 -10.87
CA THR A 32 2.96 -1.80 -10.63
C THR A 32 1.92 -0.93 -9.93
N ASP A 33 2.37 0.24 -9.46
CA ASP A 33 1.51 1.28 -8.87
C ASP A 33 0.74 2.12 -9.91
N ASP A 34 0.52 1.58 -11.12
CA ASP A 34 -0.26 2.23 -12.17
C ASP A 34 -1.78 2.02 -11.94
N PRO A 35 -2.57 3.10 -11.69
CA PRO A 35 -4.00 2.98 -11.47
C PRO A 35 -4.79 2.46 -12.68
N VAL A 36 -4.26 2.65 -13.91
CA VAL A 36 -4.89 2.13 -15.13
C VAL A 36 -4.75 0.62 -15.18
N MET A 37 -3.57 0.13 -14.87
CA MET A 37 -3.31 -1.32 -14.82
C MET A 37 -4.07 -2.01 -13.68
N ALA A 38 -4.16 -1.39 -12.52
CA ALA A 38 -4.95 -1.92 -11.41
C ALA A 38 -6.42 -2.16 -11.82
N ARG A 39 -7.07 -1.16 -12.42
CA ARG A 39 -8.45 -1.30 -12.96
C ARG A 39 -8.56 -2.36 -14.06
N ARG A 40 -7.54 -2.50 -14.89
CA ARG A 40 -7.53 -3.52 -15.94
C ARG A 40 -7.52 -4.92 -15.36
N PHE A 41 -6.69 -5.19 -14.37
CA PHE A 41 -6.64 -6.49 -13.67
C PHE A 41 -7.96 -6.81 -12.95
N GLU A 42 -8.56 -5.83 -12.28
CA GLU A 42 -9.88 -5.98 -11.68
C GLU A 42 -10.93 -6.33 -12.76
N GLY A 43 -10.96 -5.60 -13.89
CA GLY A 43 -11.86 -5.87 -15.01
C GLY A 43 -11.65 -7.22 -15.70
N MET A 44 -10.50 -7.86 -15.52
CA MET A 44 -10.21 -9.22 -15.96
C MET A 44 -10.72 -10.29 -15.00
N GLY A 45 -11.20 -9.92 -13.81
CA GLY A 45 -11.72 -10.84 -12.80
C GLY A 45 -10.72 -11.19 -11.69
N CYS A 46 -9.59 -10.47 -11.55
CA CYS A 46 -8.74 -10.62 -10.39
C CYS A 46 -9.51 -10.23 -9.11
N VAL A 47 -9.40 -11.06 -8.06
CA VAL A 47 -10.13 -10.88 -6.80
C VAL A 47 -9.45 -9.88 -5.85
N ALA A 48 -8.21 -9.53 -6.11
CA ALA A 48 -7.48 -8.48 -5.42
C ALA A 48 -6.36 -7.93 -6.31
N VAL A 49 -5.95 -6.68 -6.08
CA VAL A 49 -4.78 -6.06 -6.72
C VAL A 49 -3.72 -5.74 -5.67
N MET A 50 -2.47 -6.05 -6.00
CA MET A 50 -1.34 -5.87 -5.09
C MET A 50 -0.29 -4.95 -5.73
N PRO A 51 -0.49 -3.61 -5.65
CA PRO A 51 0.50 -2.67 -6.19
C PRO A 51 1.77 -2.66 -5.35
N LEU A 52 2.92 -2.58 -6.00
CA LEU A 52 4.20 -2.39 -5.31
C LEU A 52 4.31 -0.98 -4.69
N ALA A 53 4.90 -0.89 -3.51
CA ALA A 53 5.34 0.38 -2.92
C ALA A 53 6.68 0.83 -3.51
N ALA A 54 7.59 -0.13 -3.71
CA ALA A 54 8.93 0.00 -4.27
C ALA A 54 9.42 -1.40 -4.70
N PRO A 55 10.58 -1.54 -5.35
CA PRO A 55 11.12 -2.84 -5.74
C PRO A 55 11.18 -3.84 -4.59
N ILE A 56 10.93 -5.11 -4.89
CA ILE A 56 10.98 -6.21 -3.90
C ILE A 56 12.31 -6.17 -3.13
N GLY A 57 12.23 -6.21 -1.80
CA GLY A 57 13.40 -6.24 -0.93
C GLY A 57 14.17 -4.91 -0.81
N SER A 58 13.72 -3.84 -1.46
CA SER A 58 14.41 -2.54 -1.43
C SER A 58 14.28 -1.79 -0.11
N GLY A 59 13.18 -1.99 0.62
CA GLY A 59 12.91 -1.28 1.87
C GLY A 59 12.73 0.23 1.72
N LEU A 60 12.46 0.71 0.49
CA LEU A 60 12.36 2.15 0.17
C LEU A 60 11.03 2.78 0.59
N GLY A 61 10.05 1.96 1.00
CA GLY A 61 8.71 2.42 1.36
C GLY A 61 7.87 2.86 0.16
N ILE A 62 6.73 3.50 0.43
CA ILE A 62 5.80 3.94 -0.61
C ILE A 62 6.37 5.15 -1.34
N GLN A 63 6.79 4.96 -2.58
CA GLN A 63 7.39 6.01 -3.41
C GLN A 63 6.35 6.95 -4.02
N ASN A 64 5.19 6.43 -4.39
CA ASN A 64 4.13 7.21 -5.02
C ASN A 64 2.78 7.05 -4.28
N ARG A 65 2.61 7.86 -3.25
CA ARG A 65 1.38 7.87 -2.43
C ARG A 65 0.13 8.25 -3.24
N TYR A 66 0.29 9.10 -4.26
CA TYR A 66 -0.82 9.52 -5.10
C TYR A 66 -1.38 8.33 -5.89
N ASN A 67 -0.51 7.55 -6.52
CA ASN A 67 -0.94 6.40 -7.31
C ASN A 67 -1.62 5.34 -6.42
N ILE A 68 -1.04 5.02 -5.27
CA ILE A 68 -1.65 4.06 -4.32
C ILE A 68 -3.05 4.55 -3.89
N HIS A 69 -3.17 5.84 -3.54
CA HIS A 69 -4.48 6.42 -3.19
C HIS A 69 -5.48 6.35 -4.36
N ALA A 70 -5.05 6.68 -5.58
CA ALA A 70 -5.90 6.60 -6.77
C ALA A 70 -6.35 5.16 -7.09
N ILE A 71 -5.49 4.16 -6.82
CA ILE A 71 -5.86 2.74 -6.93
C ILE A 71 -6.94 2.42 -5.89
N VAL A 72 -6.74 2.77 -4.63
CA VAL A 72 -7.70 2.52 -3.54
C VAL A 72 -9.05 3.17 -3.82
N GLU A 73 -9.07 4.44 -4.27
CA GLU A 73 -10.33 5.14 -4.59
C GLU A 73 -11.07 4.52 -5.77
N GLY A 74 -10.35 3.94 -6.73
CA GLY A 74 -10.93 3.39 -7.96
C GLY A 74 -11.24 1.90 -7.90
N ALA A 75 -10.78 1.17 -6.89
CA ALA A 75 -10.92 -0.28 -6.80
C ALA A 75 -12.25 -0.69 -6.15
N SER A 76 -12.86 -1.76 -6.67
CA SER A 76 -13.98 -2.48 -6.04
C SER A 76 -13.56 -3.81 -5.40
N VAL A 77 -12.29 -4.18 -5.57
CA VAL A 77 -11.66 -5.36 -4.95
C VAL A 77 -10.62 -4.91 -3.91
N PRO A 78 -10.23 -5.77 -2.97
CA PRO A 78 -9.19 -5.45 -2.00
C PRO A 78 -7.89 -5.00 -2.65
N VAL A 79 -7.28 -3.95 -2.06
CA VAL A 79 -5.98 -3.41 -2.45
C VAL A 79 -4.97 -3.68 -1.34
N LEU A 80 -3.93 -4.46 -1.65
CA LEU A 80 -2.86 -4.77 -0.70
C LEU A 80 -1.54 -4.20 -1.23
N VAL A 81 -0.87 -3.34 -0.46
CA VAL A 81 0.48 -2.94 -0.83
C VAL A 81 1.42 -4.14 -0.66
N ASP A 82 2.11 -4.48 -1.75
CA ASP A 82 3.10 -5.56 -1.79
C ASP A 82 4.45 -4.99 -2.25
N ALA A 83 5.52 -5.52 -1.69
CA ALA A 83 6.91 -5.15 -1.98
C ALA A 83 7.35 -3.74 -1.54
N GLY A 84 8.63 -3.63 -1.23
CA GLY A 84 9.29 -2.36 -0.93
C GLY A 84 9.05 -1.77 0.46
N VAL A 85 8.15 -2.34 1.26
CA VAL A 85 7.97 -1.95 2.67
C VAL A 85 9.24 -2.25 3.46
N GLY A 86 9.78 -1.26 4.17
CA GLY A 86 11.04 -1.39 4.91
C GLY A 86 10.90 -1.28 6.41
N THR A 87 9.89 -0.57 6.90
CA THR A 87 9.70 -0.35 8.34
C THR A 87 8.24 -0.06 8.69
N ALA A 88 7.95 0.02 9.98
CA ALA A 88 6.60 0.22 10.52
C ALA A 88 5.88 1.46 9.96
N SER A 89 6.59 2.57 9.75
CA SER A 89 5.98 3.78 9.17
C SER A 89 5.45 3.56 7.75
N ASP A 90 6.09 2.72 6.95
CA ASP A 90 5.63 2.42 5.58
C ASP A 90 4.31 1.65 5.61
N ALA A 91 4.20 0.68 6.53
CA ALA A 91 2.96 -0.07 6.75
C ALA A 91 1.83 0.85 7.24
N ALA A 92 2.11 1.75 8.20
CA ALA A 92 1.13 2.73 8.67
C ALA A 92 0.64 3.62 7.52
N VAL A 93 1.56 4.13 6.69
CA VAL A 93 1.22 4.96 5.53
C VAL A 93 0.33 4.22 4.53
N ALA A 94 0.61 2.95 4.22
CA ALA A 94 -0.24 2.14 3.35
C ALA A 94 -1.68 2.06 3.88
N MET A 95 -1.82 1.78 5.16
CA MET A 95 -3.13 1.69 5.81
C MET A 95 -3.85 3.05 5.92
N GLU A 96 -3.11 4.15 6.16
CA GLU A 96 -3.65 5.51 6.13
C GLU A 96 -4.14 5.95 4.74
N LEU A 97 -3.56 5.41 3.68
CA LEU A 97 -4.01 5.63 2.30
C LEU A 97 -5.30 4.86 1.97
N GLY A 98 -5.73 3.95 2.85
CA GLY A 98 -6.96 3.19 2.71
C GLY A 98 -6.77 1.77 2.16
N CYS A 99 -5.54 1.29 2.00
CA CYS A 99 -5.30 -0.09 1.60
C CYS A 99 -5.92 -1.08 2.58
N ASP A 100 -6.35 -2.23 2.08
CA ASP A 100 -6.98 -3.30 2.89
C ASP A 100 -5.94 -4.13 3.64
N GLY A 101 -4.70 -4.14 3.17
CA GLY A 101 -3.61 -4.84 3.81
C GLY A 101 -2.24 -4.44 3.29
N VAL A 102 -1.22 -5.03 3.91
CA VAL A 102 0.18 -4.91 3.53
C VAL A 102 0.82 -6.28 3.57
N LEU A 103 1.37 -6.71 2.45
CA LEU A 103 2.16 -7.95 2.39
C LEU A 103 3.63 -7.58 2.61
N MET A 104 4.26 -8.22 3.57
CA MET A 104 5.63 -7.91 3.97
C MET A 104 6.39 -9.18 4.38
N ASN A 105 7.66 -9.26 4.00
CA ASN A 105 8.55 -10.35 4.34
C ASN A 105 9.94 -9.81 4.73
N SER A 106 10.70 -9.31 3.76
CA SER A 106 12.11 -8.92 3.93
C SER A 106 12.30 -7.86 5.01
N ALA A 107 11.35 -6.94 5.18
CA ALA A 107 11.40 -5.92 6.23
C ALA A 107 11.41 -6.51 7.65
N ILE A 108 10.74 -7.64 7.82
CA ILE A 108 10.72 -8.37 9.11
C ILE A 108 11.93 -9.29 9.21
N ALA A 109 12.13 -10.18 8.23
CA ALA A 109 13.16 -11.19 8.26
C ALA A 109 14.59 -10.62 8.27
N GLY A 110 14.80 -9.48 7.59
CA GLY A 110 16.08 -8.78 7.52
C GLY A 110 16.34 -7.77 8.63
N ALA A 111 15.40 -7.56 9.56
CA ALA A 111 15.61 -6.66 10.69
C ALA A 111 16.64 -7.23 11.69
N GLN A 112 17.31 -6.36 12.44
CA GLN A 112 18.23 -6.77 13.50
C GLN A 112 17.52 -7.59 14.60
N ASP A 113 16.25 -7.23 14.89
CA ASP A 113 15.36 -8.00 15.76
C ASP A 113 14.04 -8.27 15.01
N PRO A 114 13.92 -9.41 14.32
CA PRO A 114 12.73 -9.74 13.53
C PRO A 114 11.43 -9.83 14.34
N VAL A 115 11.52 -10.32 15.58
CA VAL A 115 10.35 -10.46 16.46
C VAL A 115 9.83 -9.11 16.89
N LEU A 116 10.72 -8.20 17.27
CA LEU A 116 10.37 -6.82 17.60
C LEU A 116 9.82 -6.08 16.38
N MET A 117 10.44 -6.27 15.21
CA MET A 117 9.95 -5.67 13.96
C MET A 117 8.55 -6.19 13.59
N ALA A 118 8.29 -7.47 13.71
CA ALA A 118 6.96 -8.04 13.48
C ALA A 118 5.90 -7.40 14.41
N SER A 119 6.24 -7.23 15.69
CA SER A 119 5.38 -6.52 16.65
C SER A 119 5.14 -5.06 16.27
N ALA A 120 6.18 -4.36 15.79
CA ALA A 120 6.07 -2.97 15.34
C ALA A 120 5.19 -2.85 14.09
N MET A 121 5.39 -3.75 13.11
CA MET A 121 4.59 -3.80 11.89
C MET A 121 3.10 -4.04 12.17
N ARG A 122 2.78 -4.99 13.03
CA ARG A 122 1.40 -5.24 13.47
C ARG A 122 0.75 -3.96 14.03
N LYS A 123 1.42 -3.31 14.97
CA LYS A 123 0.90 -2.07 15.58
C LYS A 123 0.73 -0.95 14.54
N ALA A 124 1.64 -0.86 13.57
CA ALA A 124 1.58 0.12 12.49
C ALA A 124 0.37 -0.09 11.57
N VAL A 125 0.09 -1.35 11.20
CA VAL A 125 -1.09 -1.71 10.42
C VAL A 125 -2.37 -1.37 11.18
N GLU A 126 -2.46 -1.74 12.46
CA GLU A 126 -3.60 -1.43 13.33
C GLU A 126 -3.80 0.10 13.43
N ALA A 127 -2.75 0.84 13.79
CA ALA A 127 -2.79 2.30 13.94
C ALA A 127 -3.14 3.04 12.64
N GLY A 128 -2.55 2.64 11.51
CA GLY A 128 -2.85 3.22 10.21
C GLY A 128 -4.31 3.00 9.79
N ARG A 129 -4.86 1.80 10.05
CA ARG A 129 -6.27 1.51 9.80
C ARG A 129 -7.21 2.32 10.68
N GLU A 130 -6.89 2.47 11.95
CA GLU A 130 -7.64 3.33 12.88
C GLU A 130 -7.60 4.79 12.44
N ALA A 131 -6.43 5.31 12.06
CA ALA A 131 -6.26 6.68 11.56
C ALA A 131 -7.07 6.92 10.27
N PHE A 132 -7.08 5.97 9.34
CA PHE A 132 -7.90 6.04 8.13
C PHE A 132 -9.40 6.13 8.47
N ARG A 133 -9.87 5.27 9.37
CA ARG A 133 -11.28 5.24 9.80
C ARG A 133 -11.69 6.48 10.59
N ALA A 134 -10.80 7.01 11.42
CA ALA A 134 -11.04 8.23 12.20
C ALA A 134 -11.14 9.47 11.30
N GLY A 135 -10.53 9.43 10.12
CA GLY A 135 -10.49 10.56 9.21
C GLY A 135 -9.43 11.60 9.61
N ARG A 136 -8.68 12.03 8.62
CA ARG A 136 -7.64 13.03 8.79
C ARG A 136 -8.22 14.44 8.94
N ILE A 137 -7.65 15.25 9.83
CA ILE A 137 -7.91 16.70 9.85
C ILE A 137 -7.57 17.33 8.47
N PRO A 138 -8.42 18.23 7.91
CA PRO A 138 -8.14 18.89 6.65
C PRO A 138 -6.80 19.62 6.67
N ARG A 139 -6.05 19.46 5.57
CA ARG A 139 -4.81 20.23 5.37
C ARG A 139 -5.15 21.69 5.14
N LYS A 140 -4.41 22.60 5.79
CA LYS A 140 -4.55 24.04 5.64
C LYS A 140 -3.23 24.64 5.20
N ALA A 141 -3.29 25.68 4.37
CA ALA A 141 -2.10 26.41 3.94
C ALA A 141 -1.46 27.20 5.10
N TYR A 142 -2.28 27.64 6.06
CA TYR A 142 -1.83 28.40 7.24
C TYR A 142 -2.20 27.69 8.53
N GLY A 143 -1.41 27.92 9.56
CA GLY A 143 -1.72 27.42 10.91
C GLY A 143 -3.02 27.99 11.45
N SER A 144 -3.69 27.25 12.32
CA SER A 144 -4.78 27.76 13.15
C SER A 144 -4.50 27.37 14.58
N ALA A 145 -4.74 28.31 15.52
CA ALA A 145 -4.51 28.07 16.93
C ALA A 145 -5.33 26.88 17.41
N SER A 146 -4.73 25.99 18.18
CA SER A 146 -5.38 24.85 18.82
C SER A 146 -6.00 25.22 20.16
N SER A 147 -5.66 26.38 20.71
CA SER A 147 -6.22 26.94 21.95
C SER A 147 -6.72 28.38 21.71
N PRO A 148 -7.71 28.87 22.44
CA PRO A 148 -8.14 30.26 22.36
C PRO A 148 -6.97 31.21 22.58
N ILE A 149 -6.81 32.21 21.69
CA ILE A 149 -5.74 33.22 21.79
C ILE A 149 -6.25 34.42 22.57
N ASP A 150 -7.57 34.56 22.77
CA ASP A 150 -8.19 35.64 23.49
C ASP A 150 -7.80 35.57 24.99
N GLY A 151 -7.10 36.62 25.47
CA GLY A 151 -6.62 36.71 26.83
C GLY A 151 -5.17 36.37 27.08
N THR A 152 -4.38 36.01 26.04
CA THR A 152 -2.93 35.95 26.16
C THR A 152 -2.35 37.34 26.03
N PHE A 153 -1.84 37.88 27.13
CA PHE A 153 -1.06 39.13 27.15
C PHE A 153 0.34 38.83 26.58
N PHE A 154 0.67 39.38 25.41
CA PHE A 154 2.02 39.57 24.93
C PHE A 154 2.31 41.06 24.87
#